data_fef0f881291697a9be6160f731e1c99b
#
_entry.id   fef0f881291697a9be6160f731e1c99b
#
_cell.length_a   1.000
_cell.length_b   1.000
_cell.length_c   1.000
_cell.angle_alpha   90.00
_cell.angle_beta   90.00
_cell.angle_gamma   90.00
#
_symmetry.space_group_name_H-M   'P 1'
#
loop_
_entity.id
_entity.type
_entity.pdbx_description
1 polymer ?
#
loop_
_entity_poly.entity_id
_entity_poly.type
_entity_poly.pdbx_seq_one_letter_code
_entity_poly.pdbx_strand_id
1 'polypeptide(L)'
;MNIIIVGCGRIGSTLVEELSGENHDISIIDEKAHVVQKLAETHDVLGVIGNGASYSILSDAGVETADIIIAVTNSDELNLLCCLIAKKAGRCETVARVRNPVYYDEISFIKEEMGISVVLNPELSAAYEIARLLRFPSAMEVNKFSKGRIEMLKYRIPHNSKLDGMTLIDVSNQLNCEILISAVERKKELIIPNGSFQLREKDIISFVGRPNCAMEFFRKIGERKNQVHEVMIIGGSKIGFYLSKLLVSSGIGVKLIDKDRDQCERLNESIPDAMIIHGNGNDHDMLLEEGLTDVDAFIALTNHDEENMFLSLYAQSQSDAKLVTKVQKLNYDAMIERLDLGSMIYPEYLTAQYIIQYVRARQNSIGSNIENLYKLMDGRAEALEFHIQKGSPVIGRPIKDLLLIDNLLNPVAKINHIIFLRDTCSCCTKLLSHKPQPSFLSTLY
;
A
#
# COMPACT_ATOMS: atom_id res chain seq x y z
N MET A 1 -18.10 11.23 11.30
CA MET A 1 -18.61 11.25 9.90
C MET A 1 -19.61 10.12 9.73
N ASN A 2 -20.63 10.34 8.91
CA ASN A 2 -21.61 9.32 8.55
C ASN A 2 -21.15 8.61 7.28
N ILE A 3 -20.77 7.34 7.41
CA ILE A 3 -20.16 6.55 6.33
C ILE A 3 -21.08 5.40 5.95
N ILE A 4 -21.38 5.24 4.66
CA ILE A 4 -22.09 4.08 4.15
C ILE A 4 -21.12 3.19 3.37
N ILE A 5 -21.05 1.90 3.71
CA ILE A 5 -20.24 0.92 3.01
C ILE A 5 -21.17 -0.09 2.33
N VAL A 6 -21.10 -0.15 0.99
CA VAL A 6 -21.88 -1.07 0.17
C VAL A 6 -20.99 -2.20 -0.32
N GLY A 7 -21.32 -3.43 0.09
CA GLY A 7 -20.52 -4.63 -0.14
C GLY A 7 -19.62 -4.96 1.04
N CYS A 8 -20.03 -5.94 1.83
CA CYS A 8 -19.32 -6.40 3.03
C CYS A 8 -18.40 -7.60 2.74
N GLY A 9 -17.83 -7.67 1.54
CA GLY A 9 -16.74 -8.59 1.20
C GLY A 9 -15.43 -8.23 1.95
N ARG A 10 -14.29 -8.78 1.52
CA ARG A 10 -13.01 -8.57 2.21
C ARG A 10 -12.64 -7.09 2.38
N ILE A 11 -12.79 -6.27 1.33
CA ILE A 11 -12.49 -4.82 1.43
C ILE A 11 -13.46 -4.16 2.40
N GLY A 12 -14.76 -4.42 2.27
CA GLY A 12 -15.78 -3.81 3.13
C GLY A 12 -15.62 -4.20 4.60
N SER A 13 -15.35 -5.46 4.92
CA SER A 13 -15.09 -5.90 6.30
C SER A 13 -13.82 -5.26 6.87
N THR A 14 -12.73 -5.18 6.11
CA THR A 14 -11.52 -4.47 6.56
C THR A 14 -11.79 -2.98 6.82
N LEU A 15 -12.61 -2.33 5.98
CA LEU A 15 -13.02 -0.95 6.21
C LEU A 15 -13.83 -0.79 7.51
N VAL A 16 -14.76 -1.70 7.77
CA VAL A 16 -15.53 -1.72 9.03
C VAL A 16 -14.60 -1.89 10.23
N GLU A 17 -13.72 -2.91 10.20
CA GLU A 17 -12.76 -3.20 11.28
C GLU A 17 -11.88 -1.98 11.62
N GLU A 18 -11.37 -1.29 10.61
CA GLU A 18 -10.45 -0.16 10.81
C GLU A 18 -11.17 1.14 11.19
N LEU A 19 -12.32 1.43 10.56
CA LEU A 19 -13.01 2.72 10.75
C LEU A 19 -13.97 2.73 11.95
N SER A 20 -14.48 1.57 12.40
CA SER A 20 -15.40 1.51 13.56
C SER A 20 -14.75 1.98 14.86
N GLY A 21 -13.40 1.90 14.95
CA GLY A 21 -12.64 2.43 16.10
C GLY A 21 -12.37 3.94 16.07
N GLU A 22 -12.80 4.68 15.01
CA GLU A 22 -12.37 6.07 14.75
C GLU A 22 -13.48 7.13 14.93
N ASN A 23 -14.49 6.91 15.77
CA ASN A 23 -15.63 7.82 15.99
C ASN A 23 -16.38 8.19 14.68
N HIS A 24 -16.70 7.19 13.88
CA HIS A 24 -17.56 7.32 12.71
C HIS A 24 -18.88 6.59 12.95
N ASP A 25 -19.99 7.14 12.44
CA ASP A 25 -21.27 6.46 12.36
C ASP A 25 -21.30 5.68 11.05
N ILE A 26 -21.23 4.34 11.13
CA ILE A 26 -21.08 3.48 9.97
C ILE A 26 -22.37 2.71 9.72
N SER A 27 -22.89 2.81 8.49
CA SER A 27 -23.95 1.95 7.97
C SER A 27 -23.35 0.97 6.93
N ILE A 28 -23.73 -0.30 7.00
CA ILE A 28 -23.26 -1.32 6.04
C ILE A 28 -24.44 -1.90 5.26
N ILE A 29 -24.24 -2.13 3.96
CA ILE A 29 -25.24 -2.73 3.07
C ILE A 29 -24.65 -3.94 2.36
N ASP A 30 -25.29 -5.09 2.46
CA ASP A 30 -24.98 -6.30 1.68
C ASP A 30 -26.26 -7.14 1.48
N GLU A 31 -26.33 -7.89 0.38
CA GLU A 31 -27.44 -8.81 0.12
C GLU A 31 -27.41 -10.06 1.02
N LYS A 32 -26.24 -10.39 1.56
CA LYS A 32 -26.04 -11.58 2.39
C LYS A 32 -26.30 -11.26 3.87
N ALA A 33 -27.48 -11.62 4.35
CA ALA A 33 -27.92 -11.38 5.73
C ALA A 33 -26.89 -11.84 6.79
N HIS A 34 -26.29 -13.03 6.62
CA HIS A 34 -25.32 -13.57 7.58
C HIS A 34 -24.03 -12.73 7.68
N VAL A 35 -23.62 -12.06 6.59
CA VAL A 35 -22.44 -11.19 6.58
C VAL A 35 -22.75 -9.89 7.34
N VAL A 36 -23.92 -9.28 7.06
CA VAL A 36 -24.38 -8.06 7.73
C VAL A 36 -24.53 -8.31 9.23
N GLN A 37 -25.19 -9.38 9.62
CA GLN A 37 -25.41 -9.74 11.03
C GLN A 37 -24.09 -9.94 11.77
N LYS A 38 -23.14 -10.71 11.19
CA LYS A 38 -21.84 -10.96 11.79
C LYS A 38 -21.07 -9.66 12.05
N LEU A 39 -21.05 -8.74 11.10
CA LEU A 39 -20.35 -7.47 11.26
C LEU A 39 -21.04 -6.55 12.29
N ALA A 40 -22.38 -6.51 12.30
CA ALA A 40 -23.12 -5.71 13.28
C ALA A 40 -23.03 -6.28 14.70
N GLU A 41 -22.81 -7.59 14.88
CA GLU A 41 -22.57 -8.20 16.18
C GLU A 41 -21.17 -7.91 16.74
N THR A 42 -20.18 -7.71 15.85
CA THR A 42 -18.77 -7.55 16.25
C THR A 42 -18.32 -6.10 16.29
N HIS A 43 -19.01 -5.22 15.57
CA HIS A 43 -18.71 -3.81 15.47
C HIS A 43 -19.96 -2.96 15.71
N ASP A 44 -19.80 -1.75 16.22
CA ASP A 44 -20.89 -0.81 16.42
C ASP A 44 -21.28 -0.14 15.06
N VAL A 45 -22.04 -0.87 14.25
CA VAL A 45 -22.45 -0.44 12.90
C VAL A 45 -23.93 -0.76 12.62
N LEU A 46 -24.60 0.10 11.85
CA LEU A 46 -25.96 -0.15 11.39
C LEU A 46 -25.96 -1.10 10.19
N GLY A 47 -26.54 -2.28 10.34
CA GLY A 47 -26.64 -3.26 9.27
C GLY A 47 -27.94 -3.16 8.48
N VAL A 48 -27.89 -2.98 7.16
CA VAL A 48 -29.02 -2.98 6.24
C VAL A 48 -28.86 -4.10 5.22
N ILE A 49 -29.87 -4.98 5.11
CA ILE A 49 -29.82 -6.12 4.19
C ILE A 49 -30.54 -5.73 2.90
N GLY A 50 -29.83 -5.79 1.77
CA GLY A 50 -30.43 -5.50 0.48
C GLY A 50 -29.46 -5.12 -0.61
N ASN A 51 -30.01 -4.74 -1.76
CA ASN A 51 -29.25 -4.29 -2.91
C ASN A 51 -28.92 -2.79 -2.80
N GLY A 52 -27.62 -2.46 -2.80
CA GLY A 52 -27.15 -1.09 -2.67
C GLY A 52 -27.52 -0.14 -3.83
N ALA A 53 -28.03 -0.66 -4.95
CA ALA A 53 -28.60 0.15 -6.02
C ALA A 53 -30.10 0.47 -5.81
N SER A 54 -30.70 0.01 -4.70
CA SER A 54 -32.08 0.41 -4.34
C SER A 54 -32.05 1.70 -3.52
N TYR A 55 -32.78 2.71 -3.97
CA TYR A 55 -32.89 3.96 -3.23
C TYR A 55 -33.50 3.76 -1.83
N SER A 56 -34.50 2.86 -1.68
CA SER A 56 -35.11 2.58 -0.36
C SER A 56 -34.05 2.00 0.62
N ILE A 57 -33.22 1.07 0.15
CA ILE A 57 -32.14 0.46 0.96
C ILE A 57 -31.08 1.54 1.32
N LEU A 58 -30.72 2.41 0.39
CA LEU A 58 -29.81 3.51 0.66
C LEU A 58 -30.41 4.53 1.64
N SER A 59 -31.74 4.80 1.55
CA SER A 59 -32.43 5.66 2.49
C SER A 59 -32.49 5.06 3.90
N ASP A 60 -32.76 3.76 4.02
CA ASP A 60 -32.70 3.03 5.29
C ASP A 60 -31.32 3.07 5.93
N ALA A 61 -30.26 3.16 5.11
CA ALA A 61 -28.88 3.33 5.55
C ALA A 61 -28.48 4.80 5.82
N GLY A 62 -29.36 5.78 5.59
CA GLY A 62 -29.16 7.19 5.88
C GLY A 62 -28.44 7.98 4.79
N VAL A 63 -28.62 7.64 3.50
CA VAL A 63 -27.90 8.27 2.38
C VAL A 63 -28.09 9.79 2.27
N GLU A 64 -29.24 10.32 2.70
CA GLU A 64 -29.55 11.75 2.68
C GLU A 64 -28.62 12.59 3.57
N THR A 65 -28.11 11.99 4.65
CA THR A 65 -27.27 12.65 5.66
C THR A 65 -25.85 12.11 5.66
N ALA A 66 -25.53 11.17 4.77
CA ALA A 66 -24.19 10.57 4.68
C ALA A 66 -23.17 11.62 4.21
N ASP A 67 -21.98 11.57 4.80
CA ASP A 67 -20.80 12.33 4.34
C ASP A 67 -20.13 11.64 3.17
N ILE A 68 -20.08 10.29 3.21
CA ILE A 68 -19.40 9.48 2.20
C ILE A 68 -20.09 8.12 2.01
N ILE A 69 -20.19 7.68 0.76
CA ILE A 69 -20.56 6.32 0.40
C ILE A 69 -19.40 5.62 -0.30
N ILE A 70 -19.15 4.37 0.09
CA ILE A 70 -18.06 3.54 -0.40
C ILE A 70 -18.66 2.25 -0.99
N ALA A 71 -18.70 2.15 -2.33
CA ALA A 71 -19.24 1.00 -3.04
C ALA A 71 -18.12 0.05 -3.49
N VAL A 72 -18.02 -1.12 -2.83
CA VAL A 72 -16.94 -2.11 -3.02
C VAL A 72 -17.48 -3.52 -3.23
N THR A 73 -18.65 -3.65 -3.85
CA THR A 73 -19.25 -4.93 -4.23
C THR A 73 -18.44 -5.64 -5.33
N ASN A 74 -18.84 -6.84 -5.72
CA ASN A 74 -18.16 -7.59 -6.78
C ASN A 74 -18.54 -7.16 -8.21
N SER A 75 -19.55 -6.29 -8.40
CA SER A 75 -19.94 -5.74 -9.70
C SER A 75 -19.52 -4.27 -9.80
N ASP A 76 -18.78 -3.95 -10.87
CA ASP A 76 -18.35 -2.59 -11.17
C ASP A 76 -19.56 -1.71 -11.50
N GLU A 77 -20.54 -2.25 -12.27
CA GLU A 77 -21.78 -1.57 -12.65
C GLU A 77 -22.61 -1.24 -11.41
N LEU A 78 -22.73 -2.18 -10.48
CA LEU A 78 -23.45 -1.96 -9.22
C LEU A 78 -22.77 -0.88 -8.39
N ASN A 79 -21.45 -0.88 -8.29
CA ASN A 79 -20.69 0.12 -7.57
C ASN A 79 -20.88 1.54 -8.16
N LEU A 80 -20.84 1.64 -9.49
CA LEU A 80 -21.09 2.91 -10.19
C LEU A 80 -22.53 3.39 -9.98
N LEU A 81 -23.52 2.47 -10.09
CA LEU A 81 -24.93 2.79 -9.91
C LEU A 81 -25.25 3.21 -8.47
N CYS A 82 -24.72 2.52 -7.46
CA CYS A 82 -24.84 2.92 -6.06
C CYS A 82 -24.35 4.36 -5.84
N CYS A 83 -23.16 4.67 -6.37
CA CYS A 83 -22.59 6.01 -6.26
C CYS A 83 -23.44 7.08 -6.96
N LEU A 84 -23.97 6.77 -8.15
CA LEU A 84 -24.86 7.68 -8.89
C LEU A 84 -26.13 7.99 -8.12
N ILE A 85 -26.80 6.95 -7.58
CA ILE A 85 -28.04 7.12 -6.81
C ILE A 85 -27.76 7.92 -5.54
N ALA A 86 -26.70 7.58 -4.81
CA ALA A 86 -26.32 8.30 -3.59
C ALA A 86 -26.01 9.77 -3.87
N LYS A 87 -25.34 10.08 -4.98
CA LYS A 87 -25.04 11.45 -5.40
C LYS A 87 -26.30 12.26 -5.73
N LYS A 88 -27.35 11.59 -6.21
CA LYS A 88 -28.64 12.21 -6.50
C LYS A 88 -29.54 12.34 -5.26
N ALA A 89 -29.44 11.39 -4.31
CA ALA A 89 -30.20 11.38 -3.07
C ALA A 89 -29.65 12.37 -2.03
N GLY A 90 -28.33 12.54 -1.98
CA GLY A 90 -27.63 13.38 -1.00
C GLY A 90 -26.50 14.20 -1.62
N ARG A 91 -25.72 14.85 -0.77
CA ARG A 91 -24.51 15.60 -1.16
C ARG A 91 -23.23 14.88 -0.76
N CYS A 92 -23.30 13.57 -0.56
CA CYS A 92 -22.17 12.77 -0.09
C CYS A 92 -21.04 12.68 -1.13
N GLU A 93 -19.83 12.49 -0.63
CA GLU A 93 -18.72 12.02 -1.44
C GLU A 93 -18.93 10.55 -1.82
N THR A 94 -18.45 10.15 -2.99
CA THR A 94 -18.70 8.80 -3.49
C THR A 94 -17.39 8.13 -3.89
N VAL A 95 -17.19 6.90 -3.43
CA VAL A 95 -16.03 6.07 -3.75
C VAL A 95 -16.52 4.79 -4.41
N ALA A 96 -16.11 4.55 -5.66
CA ALA A 96 -16.49 3.36 -6.42
C ALA A 96 -15.28 2.48 -6.71
N ARG A 97 -15.42 1.16 -6.47
CA ARG A 97 -14.47 0.17 -6.98
C ARG A 97 -14.81 -0.20 -8.42
N VAL A 98 -13.86 -0.02 -9.34
CA VAL A 98 -14.00 -0.38 -10.76
C VAL A 98 -12.73 -1.12 -11.20
N ARG A 99 -12.87 -2.37 -11.65
CA ARG A 99 -11.77 -3.29 -11.97
C ARG A 99 -11.63 -3.60 -13.44
N ASN A 100 -12.73 -3.46 -14.19
CA ASN A 100 -12.75 -3.80 -15.59
C ASN A 100 -11.93 -2.82 -16.40
N PRO A 101 -10.91 -3.26 -17.16
CA PRO A 101 -10.10 -2.37 -17.99
C PRO A 101 -10.93 -1.52 -18.96
N VAL A 102 -12.00 -2.09 -19.54
CA VAL A 102 -12.90 -1.37 -20.46
C VAL A 102 -13.51 -0.11 -19.82
N TYR A 103 -13.95 -0.22 -18.58
CA TYR A 103 -14.48 0.96 -17.84
C TYR A 103 -13.37 1.88 -17.37
N TYR A 104 -12.23 1.29 -17.02
CA TYR A 104 -11.13 2.06 -16.46
C TYR A 104 -10.44 2.95 -17.48
N ASP A 105 -10.36 2.54 -18.74
CA ASP A 105 -9.82 3.36 -19.82
C ASP A 105 -10.70 4.62 -20.07
N GLU A 106 -12.02 4.52 -19.82
CA GLU A 106 -12.98 5.62 -19.92
C GLU A 106 -13.30 6.27 -18.55
N ILE A 107 -12.53 5.97 -17.53
CA ILE A 107 -12.89 6.31 -16.14
C ILE A 107 -12.99 7.81 -15.89
N SER A 108 -12.21 8.62 -16.57
CA SER A 108 -12.25 10.08 -16.41
C SER A 108 -13.60 10.64 -16.87
N PHE A 109 -14.12 10.17 -18.00
CA PHE A 109 -15.44 10.52 -18.52
C PHE A 109 -16.55 10.01 -17.60
N ILE A 110 -16.53 8.72 -17.21
CA ILE A 110 -17.53 8.13 -16.31
C ILE A 110 -17.57 8.88 -14.98
N LYS A 111 -16.43 9.20 -14.42
CA LYS A 111 -16.30 9.92 -13.15
C LYS A 111 -16.92 11.32 -13.22
N GLU A 112 -16.67 12.05 -14.30
CA GLU A 112 -17.18 13.41 -14.51
C GLU A 112 -18.68 13.39 -14.71
N GLU A 113 -19.20 12.57 -15.63
CA GLU A 113 -20.62 12.51 -15.98
C GLU A 113 -21.51 11.97 -14.83
N MET A 114 -21.00 11.01 -14.07
CA MET A 114 -21.72 10.46 -12.93
C MET A 114 -21.48 11.24 -11.63
N GLY A 115 -20.57 12.22 -11.61
CA GLY A 115 -20.21 13.00 -10.44
C GLY A 115 -19.55 12.19 -9.33
N ILE A 116 -18.81 11.11 -9.67
CA ILE A 116 -18.14 10.24 -8.72
C ILE A 116 -16.87 10.91 -8.21
N SER A 117 -16.69 10.96 -6.89
CA SER A 117 -15.56 11.66 -6.28
C SER A 117 -14.25 10.90 -6.47
N VAL A 118 -14.26 9.58 -6.21
CA VAL A 118 -13.08 8.70 -6.32
C VAL A 118 -13.46 7.39 -6.98
N VAL A 119 -12.64 6.95 -7.92
CA VAL A 119 -12.70 5.59 -8.47
C VAL A 119 -11.39 4.87 -8.17
N LEU A 120 -11.50 3.63 -7.69
CA LEU A 120 -10.37 2.79 -7.30
C LEU A 120 -10.36 1.49 -8.11
N ASN A 121 -9.19 1.15 -8.62
CA ASN A 121 -8.93 -0.13 -9.25
C ASN A 121 -7.89 -0.90 -8.42
N PRO A 122 -8.33 -1.90 -7.62
CA PRO A 122 -7.44 -2.68 -6.77
C PRO A 122 -6.31 -3.37 -7.53
N GLU A 123 -6.65 -3.93 -8.68
CA GLU A 123 -5.72 -4.69 -9.51
C GLU A 123 -4.63 -3.80 -10.10
N LEU A 124 -5.01 -2.62 -10.59
CA LEU A 124 -4.05 -1.63 -11.07
C LEU A 124 -3.21 -1.06 -9.92
N SER A 125 -3.81 -0.81 -8.77
CA SER A 125 -3.07 -0.36 -7.58
C SER A 125 -2.02 -1.38 -7.15
N ALA A 126 -2.36 -2.67 -7.14
CA ALA A 126 -1.42 -3.75 -6.87
C ALA A 126 -0.31 -3.83 -7.94
N ALA A 127 -0.66 -3.66 -9.23
CA ALA A 127 0.33 -3.64 -10.32
C ALA A 127 1.34 -2.48 -10.14
N TYR A 128 0.86 -1.28 -9.79
CA TYR A 128 1.76 -0.15 -9.48
C TYR A 128 2.64 -0.42 -8.27
N GLU A 129 2.13 -1.09 -7.24
CA GLU A 129 2.91 -1.45 -6.05
C GLU A 129 4.03 -2.42 -6.41
N ILE A 130 3.70 -3.48 -7.18
CA ILE A 130 4.69 -4.45 -7.67
C ILE A 130 5.75 -3.75 -8.54
N ALA A 131 5.34 -2.94 -9.52
CA ALA A 131 6.27 -2.20 -10.38
C ALA A 131 7.23 -1.30 -9.55
N ARG A 132 6.75 -0.75 -8.43
CA ARG A 132 7.56 0.05 -7.51
C ARG A 132 8.57 -0.81 -6.75
N LEU A 133 8.15 -1.98 -6.27
CA LEU A 133 9.05 -2.94 -5.62
C LEU A 133 10.16 -3.40 -6.56
N LEU A 134 9.86 -3.57 -7.85
CA LEU A 134 10.87 -3.95 -8.85
C LEU A 134 11.90 -2.85 -9.11
N ARG A 135 11.51 -1.57 -8.90
CA ARG A 135 12.47 -0.45 -8.98
C ARG A 135 13.48 -0.46 -7.83
N PHE A 136 13.15 -1.07 -6.70
CA PHE A 136 14.02 -1.22 -5.54
C PHE A 136 14.13 -2.69 -5.13
N PRO A 137 14.86 -3.53 -5.89
CA PRO A 137 14.85 -4.98 -5.69
C PRO A 137 15.28 -5.45 -4.30
N SER A 138 16.16 -4.68 -3.62
CA SER A 138 16.56 -4.96 -2.25
C SER A 138 15.56 -4.54 -1.18
N ALA A 139 14.56 -3.70 -1.52
CA ALA A 139 13.54 -3.29 -0.56
C ALA A 139 12.48 -4.40 -0.35
N MET A 140 12.03 -4.53 0.90
CA MET A 140 10.91 -5.40 1.27
C MET A 140 9.57 -4.72 0.98
N GLU A 141 9.52 -3.40 1.20
CA GLU A 141 8.32 -2.57 1.10
C GLU A 141 8.71 -1.15 0.67
N VAL A 142 7.86 -0.49 -0.11
CA VAL A 142 8.07 0.89 -0.57
C VAL A 142 6.76 1.68 -0.46
N ASN A 143 6.68 2.63 0.46
CA ASN A 143 5.52 3.50 0.67
C ASN A 143 5.78 4.90 0.12
N LYS A 144 4.76 5.51 -0.53
CA LYS A 144 4.86 6.86 -1.07
C LYS A 144 4.34 7.90 -0.09
N PHE A 145 5.10 8.98 0.03
CA PHE A 145 4.71 10.21 0.73
C PHE A 145 4.76 11.41 -0.20
N SER A 146 4.05 12.47 0.17
CA SER A 146 4.07 13.74 -0.57
C SER A 146 3.83 13.58 -2.08
N LYS A 147 2.80 12.80 -2.45
CA LYS A 147 2.46 12.49 -3.85
C LYS A 147 3.63 11.84 -4.63
N GLY A 148 4.42 11.01 -3.94
CA GLY A 148 5.54 10.27 -4.52
C GLY A 148 6.85 11.04 -4.65
N ARG A 149 6.96 12.25 -4.06
CA ARG A 149 8.23 12.99 -4.00
C ARG A 149 9.20 12.39 -2.99
N ILE A 150 8.68 11.70 -2.00
CA ILE A 150 9.42 11.00 -0.97
C ILE A 150 8.91 9.56 -0.92
N GLU A 151 9.82 8.64 -0.66
CA GLU A 151 9.51 7.24 -0.45
C GLU A 151 10.07 6.79 0.90
N MET A 152 9.31 5.96 1.60
CA MET A 152 9.78 5.22 2.76
C MET A 152 10.00 3.78 2.35
N LEU A 153 11.19 3.29 2.57
CA LEU A 153 11.61 1.94 2.18
C LEU A 153 11.91 1.12 3.43
N LYS A 154 11.49 -0.13 3.40
CA LYS A 154 11.80 -1.14 4.42
C LYS A 154 12.86 -2.07 3.86
N TYR A 155 13.96 -2.23 4.58
CA TYR A 155 15.10 -3.01 4.13
C TYR A 155 15.68 -3.84 5.27
N ARG A 156 15.92 -5.12 5.01
CA ARG A 156 16.60 -6.02 5.96
C ARG A 156 18.10 -5.99 5.69
N ILE A 157 18.88 -5.72 6.73
CA ILE A 157 20.34 -5.73 6.64
C ILE A 157 20.82 -7.18 6.51
N PRO A 158 21.41 -7.56 5.35
CA PRO A 158 21.90 -8.93 5.14
C PRO A 158 23.17 -9.21 5.93
N HIS A 159 23.55 -10.48 5.98
CA HIS A 159 24.84 -10.88 6.53
C HIS A 159 25.99 -10.26 5.72
N ASN A 160 27.05 -9.83 6.39
CA ASN A 160 28.21 -9.14 5.79
C ASN A 160 27.87 -7.80 5.09
N SER A 161 26.78 -7.13 5.45
CA SER A 161 26.46 -5.79 4.97
C SER A 161 27.46 -4.76 5.48
N LYS A 162 27.75 -3.74 4.65
CA LYS A 162 28.54 -2.58 5.08
C LYS A 162 27.90 -1.80 6.22
N LEU A 163 26.59 -1.94 6.43
CA LEU A 163 25.85 -1.27 7.50
C LEU A 163 26.05 -1.94 8.87
N ASP A 164 26.50 -3.20 8.90
CA ASP A 164 26.72 -3.90 10.16
C ASP A 164 27.81 -3.24 10.99
N GLY A 165 27.48 -2.89 12.22
CA GLY A 165 28.39 -2.20 13.14
C GLY A 165 28.46 -0.67 12.96
N MET A 166 27.88 -0.08 11.90
CA MET A 166 27.86 1.38 11.72
C MET A 166 26.85 2.06 12.64
N THR A 167 27.19 3.22 13.16
CA THR A 167 26.22 4.12 13.78
C THR A 167 25.45 4.92 12.72
N LEU A 168 24.29 5.50 13.05
CA LEU A 168 23.55 6.33 12.08
C LEU A 168 24.33 7.58 11.69
N ILE A 169 25.17 8.12 12.58
CA ILE A 169 26.11 9.20 12.27
C ILE A 169 27.12 8.74 11.24
N ASP A 170 27.67 7.52 11.39
CA ASP A 170 28.61 6.94 10.41
C ASP A 170 27.95 6.74 9.05
N VAL A 171 26.72 6.23 9.03
CA VAL A 171 25.93 6.07 7.79
C VAL A 171 25.79 7.42 7.08
N SER A 172 25.42 8.47 7.80
CA SER A 172 25.28 9.82 7.24
C SER A 172 26.62 10.35 6.68
N ASN A 173 27.69 10.26 7.47
CA ASN A 173 28.99 10.84 7.12
C ASN A 173 29.72 10.06 6.01
N GLN A 174 29.72 8.73 6.07
CA GLN A 174 30.47 7.89 5.14
C GLN A 174 29.71 7.67 3.83
N LEU A 175 28.40 7.49 3.89
CA LEU A 175 27.60 7.27 2.69
C LEU A 175 27.18 8.58 2.02
N ASN A 176 27.13 9.69 2.76
CA ASN A 176 26.72 11.00 2.24
C ASN A 176 25.49 10.90 1.32
N CYS A 177 24.43 10.28 1.81
CA CYS A 177 23.12 10.11 1.14
C CYS A 177 22.07 10.89 1.90
N GLU A 178 21.23 11.63 1.18
CA GLU A 178 20.10 12.35 1.76
C GLU A 178 18.94 11.38 2.09
N ILE A 179 19.17 10.49 3.05
CA ILE A 179 18.15 9.59 3.60
C ILE A 179 18.09 9.76 5.12
N LEU A 180 16.95 9.40 5.70
CA LEU A 180 16.77 9.32 7.14
C LEU A 180 16.28 7.95 7.55
N ILE A 181 17.04 7.22 8.36
CA ILE A 181 16.59 5.99 9.00
C ILE A 181 15.68 6.38 10.16
N SER A 182 14.39 6.13 10.01
CA SER A 182 13.32 6.59 10.90
C SER A 182 12.93 5.56 11.96
N ALA A 183 13.09 4.28 11.66
CA ALA A 183 12.78 3.17 12.57
C ALA A 183 13.68 1.97 12.30
N VAL A 184 13.92 1.19 13.33
CA VAL A 184 14.66 -0.08 13.25
C VAL A 184 13.86 -1.15 14.01
N GLU A 185 13.64 -2.28 13.37
CA GLU A 185 13.11 -3.46 14.04
C GLU A 185 14.26 -4.45 14.29
N ARG A 186 14.46 -4.79 15.56
CA ARG A 186 15.44 -5.78 16.02
C ARG A 186 14.75 -6.82 16.89
N LYS A 187 14.74 -8.09 16.49
CA LYS A 187 14.09 -9.19 17.25
C LYS A 187 12.62 -8.89 17.57
N LYS A 188 11.88 -8.34 16.61
CA LYS A 188 10.47 -7.91 16.74
C LYS A 188 10.24 -6.69 17.67
N GLU A 189 11.28 -6.09 18.23
CA GLU A 189 11.17 -4.83 18.95
C GLU A 189 11.33 -3.65 17.99
N LEU A 190 10.42 -2.70 18.07
CA LEU A 190 10.50 -1.44 17.33
C LEU A 190 11.33 -0.44 18.11
N ILE A 191 12.36 0.09 17.47
CA ILE A 191 13.27 1.08 18.01
C ILE A 191 13.24 2.33 17.14
N ILE A 192 12.99 3.48 17.73
CA ILE A 192 13.23 4.76 17.07
C ILE A 192 14.69 5.14 17.38
N PRO A 193 15.58 5.06 16.39
CA PRO A 193 17.01 5.20 16.64
C PRO A 193 17.40 6.66 16.83
N ASN A 194 18.47 6.92 17.58
CA ASN A 194 19.19 8.18 17.60
C ASN A 194 20.50 8.08 16.81
N GLY A 195 21.23 9.18 16.63
CA GLY A 195 22.45 9.19 15.83
C GLY A 195 23.56 8.22 16.27
N SER A 196 23.64 7.89 17.57
CA SER A 196 24.59 6.93 18.12
C SER A 196 24.12 5.47 18.10
N PHE A 197 22.92 5.21 17.55
CA PHE A 197 22.39 3.84 17.45
C PHE A 197 23.21 3.04 16.45
N GLN A 198 23.69 1.88 16.89
CA GLN A 198 24.48 0.97 16.06
C GLN A 198 23.61 -0.06 15.35
N LEU A 199 23.67 -0.08 14.03
CA LEU A 199 23.01 -1.06 13.18
C LEU A 199 23.67 -2.44 13.28
N ARG A 200 22.91 -3.50 13.09
CA ARG A 200 23.38 -4.88 13.10
C ARG A 200 22.76 -5.67 11.95
N GLU A 201 23.41 -6.76 11.59
CA GLU A 201 22.83 -7.75 10.68
C GLU A 201 21.44 -8.19 11.15
N LYS A 202 20.54 -8.52 10.22
CA LYS A 202 19.15 -8.91 10.45
C LYS A 202 18.24 -7.80 11.00
N ASP A 203 18.75 -6.61 11.32
CA ASP A 203 17.89 -5.47 11.59
C ASP A 203 17.06 -5.16 10.35
N ILE A 204 15.79 -4.80 10.55
CA ILE A 204 14.96 -4.27 9.49
C ILE A 204 14.87 -2.77 9.70
N ILE A 205 15.46 -2.01 8.79
CA ILE A 205 15.44 -0.55 8.83
C ILE A 205 14.29 -0.01 7.96
N SER A 206 13.60 1.00 8.47
CA SER A 206 12.72 1.86 7.67
C SER A 206 13.42 3.19 7.49
N PHE A 207 13.68 3.55 6.24
CA PHE A 207 14.32 4.83 5.93
C PHE A 207 13.51 5.61 4.90
N VAL A 208 13.69 6.91 4.91
CA VAL A 208 12.95 7.85 4.08
C VAL A 208 13.93 8.67 3.26
N GLY A 209 13.58 8.89 2.00
CA GLY A 209 14.38 9.70 1.08
C GLY A 209 13.65 9.97 -0.23
N ARG A 210 14.26 10.82 -1.05
CA ARG A 210 13.83 10.96 -2.45
C ARG A 210 14.16 9.67 -3.21
N PRO A 211 13.39 9.28 -4.25
CA PRO A 211 13.65 8.04 -4.99
C PRO A 211 15.11 7.88 -5.45
N ASN A 212 15.71 8.96 -5.97
CA ASN A 212 17.10 8.94 -6.43
C ASN A 212 18.10 8.75 -5.27
N CYS A 213 17.83 9.36 -4.10
CA CYS A 213 18.68 9.20 -2.91
C CYS A 213 18.59 7.78 -2.35
N ALA A 214 17.41 7.16 -2.41
CA ALA A 214 17.22 5.76 -2.02
C ALA A 214 17.99 4.81 -2.95
N MET A 215 17.97 5.03 -4.26
CA MET A 215 18.78 4.24 -5.21
C MET A 215 20.28 4.42 -4.95
N GLU A 216 20.71 5.67 -4.70
CA GLU A 216 22.11 5.95 -4.38
C GLU A 216 22.56 5.28 -3.09
N PHE A 217 21.68 5.25 -2.06
CA PHE A 217 21.94 4.54 -0.81
C PHE A 217 22.19 3.05 -1.06
N PHE A 218 21.30 2.35 -1.75
CA PHE A 218 21.48 0.93 -2.08
C PHE A 218 22.77 0.69 -2.84
N ARG A 219 23.10 1.53 -3.82
CA ARG A 219 24.37 1.44 -4.56
C ARG A 219 25.59 1.57 -3.64
N LYS A 220 25.57 2.51 -2.68
CA LYS A 220 26.72 2.80 -1.78
C LYS A 220 26.92 1.71 -0.74
N ILE A 221 25.87 1.09 -0.25
CA ILE A 221 26.00 -0.06 0.65
C ILE A 221 26.41 -1.33 -0.06
N GLY A 222 26.49 -1.31 -1.39
CA GLY A 222 26.92 -2.45 -2.20
C GLY A 222 25.81 -3.42 -2.59
N GLU A 223 24.57 -3.02 -2.40
CA GLU A 223 23.42 -3.76 -2.92
C GLU A 223 23.38 -3.59 -4.44
N ARG A 224 24.03 -4.50 -5.11
CA ARG A 224 24.09 -4.58 -6.58
C ARG A 224 23.01 -5.51 -7.13
N LYS A 225 21.85 -5.63 -6.52
CA LYS A 225 20.76 -6.27 -7.24
C LYS A 225 20.48 -5.37 -8.43
N ASN A 226 20.79 -5.92 -9.60
CA ASN A 226 20.74 -5.25 -10.88
C ASN A 226 19.39 -4.60 -11.08
N GLN A 227 19.36 -3.52 -11.84
CA GLN A 227 18.11 -3.00 -12.39
C GLN A 227 17.38 -4.19 -13.03
N VAL A 228 16.10 -4.34 -12.71
CA VAL A 228 15.29 -5.43 -13.26
C VAL A 228 15.11 -5.20 -14.75
N HIS A 229 15.54 -6.16 -15.57
CA HIS A 229 15.43 -6.12 -17.03
C HIS A 229 14.45 -7.17 -17.54
N GLU A 230 14.37 -8.33 -16.88
CA GLU A 230 13.50 -9.43 -17.28
C GLU A 230 12.70 -9.97 -16.08
N VAL A 231 11.39 -10.14 -16.27
CA VAL A 231 10.45 -10.56 -15.24
C VAL A 231 9.65 -11.77 -15.72
N MET A 232 9.55 -12.79 -14.87
CA MET A 232 8.63 -13.91 -15.06
C MET A 232 7.40 -13.74 -14.17
N ILE A 233 6.20 -13.76 -14.77
CA ILE A 233 4.92 -13.59 -14.08
C ILE A 233 4.11 -14.86 -14.24
N ILE A 234 3.65 -15.45 -13.13
CA ILE A 234 2.75 -16.59 -13.13
C ILE A 234 1.33 -16.13 -12.79
N GLY A 235 0.43 -16.22 -13.78
CA GLY A 235 -0.96 -15.81 -13.68
C GLY A 235 -1.31 -14.55 -14.46
N GLY A 236 -2.05 -14.73 -15.56
CA GLY A 236 -2.52 -13.70 -16.49
C GLY A 236 -3.80 -13.00 -16.04
N SER A 237 -4.05 -12.90 -14.72
CA SER A 237 -5.18 -12.18 -14.14
C SER A 237 -5.12 -10.68 -14.45
N LYS A 238 -6.14 -9.91 -14.04
CA LYS A 238 -6.15 -8.43 -14.21
C LYS A 238 -4.90 -7.75 -13.64
N ILE A 239 -4.34 -8.25 -12.53
CA ILE A 239 -3.08 -7.73 -11.98
C ILE A 239 -1.93 -8.03 -12.95
N GLY A 240 -1.82 -9.27 -13.43
CA GLY A 240 -0.82 -9.67 -14.42
C GLY A 240 -0.90 -8.83 -15.70
N PHE A 241 -2.12 -8.58 -16.21
CA PHE A 241 -2.37 -7.70 -17.36
C PHE A 241 -1.83 -6.27 -17.12
N TYR A 242 -2.29 -5.59 -16.04
CA TYR A 242 -1.86 -4.22 -15.76
C TYR A 242 -0.35 -4.13 -15.49
N LEU A 243 0.19 -5.10 -14.76
CA LEU A 243 1.61 -5.15 -14.45
C LEU A 243 2.45 -5.32 -15.72
N SER A 244 2.10 -6.28 -16.57
CA SER A 244 2.82 -6.50 -17.85
C SER A 244 2.80 -5.25 -18.73
N LYS A 245 1.65 -4.58 -18.85
CA LYS A 245 1.53 -3.31 -19.59
C LYS A 245 2.44 -2.21 -19.03
N LEU A 246 2.52 -2.09 -17.69
CA LEU A 246 3.39 -1.11 -17.02
C LEU A 246 4.88 -1.43 -17.22
N LEU A 247 5.27 -2.71 -17.10
CA LEU A 247 6.67 -3.12 -17.20
C LEU A 247 7.17 -2.98 -18.64
N VAL A 248 6.41 -3.45 -19.61
CA VAL A 248 6.74 -3.31 -21.04
C VAL A 248 6.88 -1.82 -21.42
N SER A 249 5.95 -0.96 -20.98
CA SER A 249 6.05 0.48 -21.24
C SER A 249 7.28 1.14 -20.58
N SER A 250 7.85 0.48 -19.58
CA SER A 250 9.08 0.92 -18.89
C SER A 250 10.36 0.27 -19.48
N GLY A 251 10.24 -0.50 -20.56
CA GLY A 251 11.35 -1.16 -21.22
C GLY A 251 11.84 -2.44 -20.50
N ILE A 252 11.01 -3.04 -19.66
CA ILE A 252 11.31 -4.29 -18.93
C ILE A 252 10.70 -5.45 -19.72
N GLY A 253 11.50 -6.48 -20.01
CA GLY A 253 11.06 -7.73 -20.64
C GLY A 253 10.11 -8.50 -19.72
N VAL A 254 9.00 -8.99 -20.27
CA VAL A 254 7.99 -9.73 -19.52
C VAL A 254 7.74 -11.08 -20.17
N LYS A 255 7.89 -12.14 -19.38
CA LYS A 255 7.39 -13.49 -19.67
C LYS A 255 6.19 -13.74 -18.75
N LEU A 256 5.00 -13.87 -19.33
CA LEU A 256 3.79 -14.15 -18.57
C LEU A 256 3.26 -15.53 -18.92
N ILE A 257 3.10 -16.35 -17.89
CA ILE A 257 2.65 -17.75 -18.01
C ILE A 257 1.25 -17.86 -17.43
N ASP A 258 0.31 -18.38 -18.21
CA ASP A 258 -1.05 -18.70 -17.73
C ASP A 258 -1.52 -20.03 -18.33
N LYS A 259 -2.32 -20.77 -17.55
CA LYS A 259 -2.89 -22.08 -17.93
C LYS A 259 -4.11 -21.98 -18.81
N ASP A 260 -4.79 -20.83 -18.87
CA ASP A 260 -5.98 -20.58 -19.67
C ASP A 260 -5.56 -20.05 -21.05
N ARG A 261 -5.80 -20.87 -22.07
CA ARG A 261 -5.44 -20.54 -23.47
C ARG A 261 -6.16 -19.30 -23.98
N ASP A 262 -7.47 -19.19 -23.71
CA ASP A 262 -8.26 -18.04 -24.16
C ASP A 262 -7.77 -16.74 -23.49
N GLN A 263 -7.29 -16.83 -22.24
CA GLN A 263 -6.68 -15.70 -21.55
C GLN A 263 -5.32 -15.34 -22.18
N CYS A 264 -4.50 -16.32 -22.52
CA CYS A 264 -3.23 -16.08 -23.22
C CYS A 264 -3.44 -15.40 -24.57
N GLU A 265 -4.43 -15.82 -25.36
CA GLU A 265 -4.76 -15.21 -26.63
C GLU A 265 -5.17 -13.72 -26.46
N ARG A 266 -6.07 -13.42 -25.49
CA ARG A 266 -6.46 -12.03 -25.17
C ARG A 266 -5.30 -11.17 -24.70
N LEU A 267 -4.40 -11.73 -23.90
CA LEU A 267 -3.21 -11.02 -23.40
C LEU A 267 -2.24 -10.71 -24.53
N ASN A 268 -2.01 -11.67 -25.43
CA ASN A 268 -1.12 -11.51 -26.57
C ASN A 268 -1.61 -10.40 -27.53
N GLU A 269 -2.94 -10.31 -27.74
CA GLU A 269 -3.54 -9.23 -28.52
C GLU A 269 -3.38 -7.85 -27.83
N SER A 270 -3.51 -7.83 -26.50
CA SER A 270 -3.53 -6.58 -25.71
C SER A 270 -2.14 -6.07 -25.34
N ILE A 271 -1.13 -6.95 -25.28
CA ILE A 271 0.26 -6.63 -24.87
C ILE A 271 1.24 -7.35 -25.82
N PRO A 272 1.32 -6.92 -27.10
CA PRO A 272 2.11 -7.63 -28.13
C PRO A 272 3.62 -7.67 -27.84
N ASP A 273 4.12 -6.76 -27.02
CA ASP A 273 5.54 -6.69 -26.65
C ASP A 273 5.90 -7.57 -25.43
N ALA A 274 4.94 -8.27 -24.83
CA ALA A 274 5.18 -9.26 -23.78
C ALA A 274 5.22 -10.68 -24.38
N MET A 275 6.08 -11.54 -23.86
CA MET A 275 6.07 -12.96 -24.18
C MET A 275 4.98 -13.66 -23.38
N ILE A 276 3.89 -14.05 -24.02
CA ILE A 276 2.78 -14.77 -23.39
C ILE A 276 2.93 -16.27 -23.64
N ILE A 277 2.98 -17.04 -22.57
CA ILE A 277 3.23 -18.48 -22.60
C ILE A 277 2.01 -19.21 -22.07
N HIS A 278 1.41 -20.08 -22.89
CA HIS A 278 0.36 -20.99 -22.43
C HIS A 278 0.99 -22.19 -21.73
N GLY A 279 0.86 -22.26 -20.41
CA GLY A 279 1.46 -23.32 -19.61
C GLY A 279 0.98 -23.33 -18.17
N ASN A 280 1.29 -24.42 -17.48
CA ASN A 280 0.96 -24.54 -16.05
C ASN A 280 2.16 -24.09 -15.21
N GLY A 281 2.02 -23.02 -14.43
CA GLY A 281 3.06 -22.51 -13.54
C GLY A 281 3.59 -23.53 -12.51
N ASN A 282 2.87 -24.63 -12.27
CA ASN A 282 3.35 -25.71 -11.40
C ASN A 282 4.22 -26.75 -12.14
N ASP A 283 4.42 -26.57 -13.44
CA ASP A 283 5.35 -27.40 -14.22
C ASP A 283 6.76 -26.83 -14.07
N HIS A 284 7.53 -27.46 -13.21
CA HIS A 284 8.87 -27.01 -12.86
C HIS A 284 9.85 -27.09 -14.03
N ASP A 285 9.73 -28.12 -14.88
CA ASP A 285 10.62 -28.30 -16.04
C ASP A 285 10.33 -27.17 -17.05
N MET A 286 9.07 -26.85 -17.29
CA MET A 286 8.70 -25.74 -18.16
C MET A 286 9.24 -24.39 -17.62
N LEU A 287 9.16 -24.13 -16.29
CA LEU A 287 9.69 -22.89 -15.72
C LEU A 287 11.20 -22.76 -15.94
N LEU A 288 11.95 -23.86 -15.85
CA LEU A 288 13.39 -23.88 -16.12
C LEU A 288 13.68 -23.68 -17.60
N GLU A 289 12.94 -24.33 -18.50
CA GLU A 289 13.05 -24.16 -19.95
C GLU A 289 12.78 -22.71 -20.37
N GLU A 290 11.83 -22.04 -19.72
CA GLU A 290 11.50 -20.63 -19.95
C GLU A 290 12.45 -19.65 -19.26
N GLY A 291 13.51 -20.16 -18.60
CA GLY A 291 14.61 -19.37 -18.07
C GLY A 291 14.36 -18.79 -16.66
N LEU A 292 13.69 -19.53 -15.77
CA LEU A 292 13.51 -19.13 -14.37
C LEU A 292 14.84 -18.78 -13.66
N THR A 293 15.93 -19.43 -14.07
CA THR A 293 17.27 -19.20 -13.48
C THR A 293 17.88 -17.84 -13.83
N ASP A 294 17.43 -17.23 -14.92
CA ASP A 294 18.05 -16.04 -15.51
C ASP A 294 17.25 -14.75 -15.31
N VAL A 295 15.99 -14.86 -14.86
CA VAL A 295 15.13 -13.68 -14.65
C VAL A 295 15.56 -12.88 -13.42
N ASP A 296 15.45 -11.56 -13.49
CA ASP A 296 15.75 -10.66 -12.37
C ASP A 296 14.63 -10.64 -11.33
N ALA A 297 13.38 -10.93 -11.72
CA ALA A 297 12.25 -11.02 -10.81
C ALA A 297 11.27 -12.14 -11.19
N PHE A 298 10.71 -12.78 -10.18
CA PHE A 298 9.64 -13.78 -10.30
C PHE A 298 8.43 -13.33 -9.50
N ILE A 299 7.24 -13.35 -10.13
CA ILE A 299 6.02 -12.79 -9.56
C ILE A 299 4.90 -13.83 -9.65
N ALA A 300 4.42 -14.29 -8.50
CA ALA A 300 3.33 -15.25 -8.39
C ALA A 300 1.99 -14.52 -8.16
N LEU A 301 1.10 -14.56 -9.16
CA LEU A 301 -0.18 -13.84 -9.20
C LEU A 301 -1.39 -14.75 -9.46
N THR A 302 -1.30 -16.04 -9.22
CA THR A 302 -2.44 -16.95 -9.38
C THR A 302 -3.56 -16.60 -8.41
N ASN A 303 -4.73 -17.26 -8.54
CA ASN A 303 -5.86 -17.02 -7.64
C ASN A 303 -5.79 -17.83 -6.33
N HIS A 304 -4.75 -18.61 -6.13
CA HIS A 304 -4.55 -19.49 -4.98
C HIS A 304 -3.33 -19.08 -4.18
N ASP A 305 -3.54 -18.69 -2.92
CA ASP A 305 -2.47 -18.16 -2.05
C ASP A 305 -1.39 -19.22 -1.82
N GLU A 306 -1.79 -20.46 -1.54
CA GLU A 306 -0.90 -21.59 -1.29
C GLU A 306 -0.03 -21.88 -2.54
N GLU A 307 -0.63 -21.85 -3.73
CA GLU A 307 0.08 -22.02 -5.00
C GLU A 307 1.13 -20.92 -5.19
N ASN A 308 0.76 -19.66 -4.95
CA ASN A 308 1.68 -18.54 -5.05
C ASN A 308 2.86 -18.67 -4.07
N MET A 309 2.61 -19.12 -2.84
CA MET A 309 3.67 -19.36 -1.86
C MET A 309 4.63 -20.47 -2.29
N PHE A 310 4.09 -21.62 -2.77
CA PHE A 310 4.93 -22.73 -3.25
C PHE A 310 5.73 -22.36 -4.50
N LEU A 311 5.15 -21.64 -5.44
CA LEU A 311 5.83 -21.12 -6.63
C LEU A 311 7.00 -20.19 -6.24
N SER A 312 6.78 -19.30 -5.28
CA SER A 312 7.84 -18.40 -4.80
C SER A 312 8.95 -19.14 -4.06
N LEU A 313 8.64 -20.16 -3.25
CA LEU A 313 9.64 -21.02 -2.62
C LEU A 313 10.45 -21.81 -3.66
N TYR A 314 9.78 -22.33 -4.69
CA TYR A 314 10.47 -23.02 -5.77
C TYR A 314 11.41 -22.06 -6.52
N ALA A 315 10.93 -20.90 -6.93
CA ALA A 315 11.74 -19.90 -7.60
C ALA A 315 12.94 -19.46 -6.74
N GLN A 316 12.76 -19.30 -5.41
CA GLN A 316 13.85 -19.01 -4.48
C GLN A 316 14.95 -20.10 -4.46
N SER A 317 14.55 -21.36 -4.62
CA SER A 317 15.49 -22.47 -4.65
C SER A 317 16.30 -22.57 -5.96
N GLN A 318 15.81 -21.96 -7.04
CA GLN A 318 16.38 -22.08 -8.38
C GLN A 318 17.09 -20.79 -8.85
N SER A 319 16.77 -19.63 -8.26
CA SER A 319 17.28 -18.34 -8.73
C SER A 319 17.47 -17.33 -7.59
N ASP A 320 18.29 -16.31 -7.84
CA ASP A 320 18.43 -15.12 -6.98
C ASP A 320 17.43 -14.00 -7.34
N ALA A 321 16.39 -14.32 -8.09
CA ALA A 321 15.38 -13.38 -8.54
C ALA A 321 14.70 -12.65 -7.38
N LYS A 322 14.29 -11.39 -7.59
CA LYS A 322 13.40 -10.70 -6.68
C LYS A 322 12.04 -11.38 -6.68
N LEU A 323 11.61 -11.90 -5.52
CA LEU A 323 10.32 -12.55 -5.39
C LEU A 323 9.24 -11.55 -5.01
N VAL A 324 8.08 -11.66 -5.66
CA VAL A 324 6.84 -10.97 -5.29
C VAL A 324 5.69 -11.97 -5.28
N THR A 325 5.05 -12.13 -4.13
CA THR A 325 4.02 -13.13 -3.88
C THR A 325 2.69 -12.48 -3.56
N LYS A 326 1.65 -12.72 -4.38
CA LYS A 326 0.30 -12.28 -4.07
C LYS A 326 -0.33 -13.20 -3.03
N VAL A 327 -0.89 -12.59 -1.98
CA VAL A 327 -1.69 -13.27 -0.94
C VAL A 327 -2.99 -12.49 -0.72
N GLN A 328 -4.08 -13.21 -0.59
CA GLN A 328 -5.40 -12.63 -0.35
C GLN A 328 -5.84 -12.74 1.11
N LYS A 329 -5.32 -13.74 1.85
CA LYS A 329 -5.71 -14.03 3.24
C LYS A 329 -4.57 -13.69 4.20
N LEU A 330 -4.84 -12.80 5.15
CA LEU A 330 -3.89 -12.43 6.21
C LEU A 330 -3.70 -13.52 7.29
N ASN A 331 -4.42 -14.63 7.22
CA ASN A 331 -4.40 -15.68 8.26
C ASN A 331 -3.08 -16.48 8.31
N TYR A 332 -2.16 -16.23 7.39
CA TYR A 332 -0.88 -16.95 7.30
C TYR A 332 0.32 -16.15 7.82
N ASP A 333 0.14 -14.97 8.39
CA ASP A 333 1.22 -14.01 8.71
C ASP A 333 2.35 -14.66 9.52
N ALA A 334 2.03 -15.41 10.57
CA ALA A 334 3.05 -16.07 11.39
C ALA A 334 3.84 -17.18 10.66
N MET A 335 3.26 -17.77 9.61
CA MET A 335 3.93 -18.78 8.77
C MET A 335 4.74 -18.09 7.66
N ILE A 336 4.16 -17.08 7.04
CA ILE A 336 4.77 -16.28 5.96
C ILE A 336 6.07 -15.62 6.45
N GLU A 337 6.07 -15.05 7.66
CA GLU A 337 7.27 -14.45 8.27
C GLU A 337 8.46 -15.40 8.37
N ARG A 338 8.22 -16.70 8.43
CA ARG A 338 9.25 -17.74 8.55
C ARG A 338 9.78 -18.25 7.22
N LEU A 339 9.01 -18.08 6.14
CA LEU A 339 9.28 -18.70 4.85
C LEU A 339 10.12 -17.81 3.91
N ASP A 340 10.37 -16.56 4.26
CA ASP A 340 11.13 -15.59 3.42
C ASP A 340 10.68 -15.59 1.95
N LEU A 341 9.37 -15.39 1.73
CA LEU A 341 8.71 -15.43 0.41
C LEU A 341 8.92 -14.14 -0.42
N GLY A 342 9.92 -13.34 -0.09
CA GLY A 342 10.17 -12.05 -0.73
C GLY A 342 9.16 -10.98 -0.31
N SER A 343 8.75 -10.15 -1.26
CA SER A 343 7.75 -9.10 -1.01
C SER A 343 6.34 -9.63 -1.18
N MET A 344 5.50 -9.41 -0.16
CA MET A 344 4.10 -9.84 -0.19
C MET A 344 3.21 -8.72 -0.69
N ILE A 345 2.24 -9.05 -1.53
CA ILE A 345 1.22 -8.12 -2.03
C ILE A 345 -0.16 -8.58 -1.61
N TYR A 346 -0.89 -7.69 -0.93
CA TYR A 346 -2.26 -7.88 -0.46
C TYR A 346 -3.20 -6.89 -1.17
N PRO A 347 -3.71 -7.18 -2.38
CA PRO A 347 -4.42 -6.19 -3.22
C PRO A 347 -5.65 -5.59 -2.55
N GLU A 348 -6.40 -6.41 -1.80
CA GLU A 348 -7.62 -5.97 -1.12
C GLU A 348 -7.31 -5.08 0.08
N TYR A 349 -6.28 -5.42 0.84
CA TYR A 349 -5.79 -4.61 1.96
C TYR A 349 -5.25 -3.26 1.48
N LEU A 350 -4.45 -3.24 0.41
CA LEU A 350 -3.97 -2.00 -0.22
C LEU A 350 -5.14 -1.08 -0.58
N THR A 351 -6.19 -1.65 -1.17
CA THR A 351 -7.38 -0.88 -1.55
C THR A 351 -8.09 -0.32 -0.32
N ALA A 352 -8.28 -1.13 0.72
CA ALA A 352 -8.87 -0.66 1.97
C ALA A 352 -8.04 0.49 2.57
N GLN A 353 -6.73 0.38 2.58
CA GLN A 353 -5.83 1.44 3.08
C GLN A 353 -5.95 2.75 2.27
N TYR A 354 -6.07 2.68 0.92
CA TYR A 354 -6.32 3.88 0.12
C TYR A 354 -7.65 4.55 0.46
N ILE A 355 -8.71 3.76 0.68
CA ILE A 355 -10.02 4.28 1.07
C ILE A 355 -9.94 4.91 2.47
N ILE A 356 -9.34 4.24 3.43
CA ILE A 356 -9.16 4.74 4.79
C ILE A 356 -8.37 6.06 4.79
N GLN A 357 -7.28 6.14 4.02
CA GLN A 357 -6.53 7.38 3.85
C GLN A 357 -7.40 8.51 3.28
N TYR A 358 -8.25 8.20 2.30
CA TYR A 358 -9.18 9.17 1.72
C TYR A 358 -10.22 9.66 2.76
N VAL A 359 -10.83 8.74 3.53
CA VAL A 359 -11.78 9.06 4.60
C VAL A 359 -11.13 9.96 5.65
N ARG A 360 -9.93 9.60 6.12
CA ARG A 360 -9.16 10.38 7.10
C ARG A 360 -8.77 11.75 6.56
N ALA A 361 -8.33 11.84 5.31
CA ALA A 361 -8.02 13.12 4.66
C ALA A 361 -9.25 14.02 4.56
N ARG A 362 -10.43 13.44 4.32
CA ARG A 362 -11.69 14.18 4.26
C ARG A 362 -12.14 14.68 5.64
N GLN A 363 -12.07 13.84 6.65
CA GLN A 363 -12.34 14.22 8.04
C GLN A 363 -11.41 15.36 8.48
N ASN A 364 -10.14 15.28 8.13
CA ASN A 364 -9.12 16.24 8.50
C ASN A 364 -9.27 17.60 7.80
N SER A 365 -9.89 17.64 6.63
CA SER A 365 -10.22 18.90 5.94
C SER A 365 -11.24 19.76 6.73
N ILE A 366 -11.91 19.17 7.72
CA ILE A 366 -12.91 19.81 8.59
C ILE A 366 -12.25 20.39 9.88
N GLY A 367 -10.98 20.12 10.19
CA GLY A 367 -10.37 20.68 11.40
C GLY A 367 -8.95 20.25 11.77
N SER A 368 -8.29 19.37 11.02
CA SER A 368 -6.92 19.00 11.30
C SER A 368 -6.01 19.17 10.07
N ASN A 369 -4.72 19.41 10.31
CA ASN A 369 -3.72 19.61 9.25
C ASN A 369 -3.04 18.29 8.81
N ILE A 370 -3.55 17.12 9.23
CA ILE A 370 -3.01 15.82 8.86
C ILE A 370 -3.49 15.47 7.45
N GLU A 371 -2.59 15.32 6.48
CA GLU A 371 -2.95 14.89 5.12
C GLU A 371 -3.00 13.37 4.99
N ASN A 372 -2.04 12.68 5.58
CA ASN A 372 -1.92 11.23 5.49
C ASN A 372 -1.42 10.62 6.80
N LEU A 373 -1.90 9.41 7.09
CA LEU A 373 -1.43 8.56 8.17
C LEU A 373 -1.07 7.20 7.56
N TYR A 374 0.12 6.73 7.85
CA TYR A 374 0.63 5.44 7.39
C TYR A 374 0.96 4.57 8.61
N LYS A 375 0.37 3.38 8.68
CA LYS A 375 0.75 2.38 9.68
C LYS A 375 2.05 1.72 9.24
N LEU A 376 3.02 1.67 10.13
CA LEU A 376 4.35 1.11 9.91
C LEU A 376 4.58 -0.08 10.84
N MET A 377 5.39 -1.05 10.39
CA MET A 377 5.77 -2.19 11.22
C MET A 377 4.54 -2.86 11.88
N ASP A 378 3.56 -3.26 11.06
CA ASP A 378 2.32 -3.91 11.49
C ASP A 378 1.50 -3.07 12.49
N GLY A 379 1.45 -1.76 12.30
CA GLY A 379 0.72 -0.81 13.16
C GLY A 379 1.41 -0.43 14.46
N ARG A 380 2.66 -0.86 14.68
CA ARG A 380 3.45 -0.53 15.88
C ARG A 380 4.06 0.87 15.84
N ALA A 381 4.10 1.49 14.68
CA ALA A 381 4.43 2.90 14.50
C ALA A 381 3.50 3.52 13.47
N GLU A 382 3.37 4.85 13.53
CA GLU A 382 2.60 5.62 12.56
C GLU A 382 3.46 6.74 11.98
N ALA A 383 3.33 6.95 10.68
CA ALA A 383 3.90 8.09 9.99
C ALA A 383 2.78 9.05 9.61
N LEU A 384 2.88 10.29 10.09
CA LEU A 384 1.88 11.33 9.88
C LEU A 384 2.43 12.39 8.93
N GLU A 385 1.68 12.72 7.88
CA GLU A 385 1.98 13.80 6.95
C GLU A 385 1.07 15.00 7.25
N PHE A 386 1.68 16.16 7.55
CA PHE A 386 0.97 17.37 7.85
C PHE A 386 1.14 18.42 6.75
N HIS A 387 0.04 19.07 6.40
CA HIS A 387 0.05 20.25 5.55
C HIS A 387 0.24 21.52 6.40
N ILE A 388 1.34 22.25 6.15
CA ILE A 388 1.61 23.49 6.86
C ILE A 388 0.92 24.64 6.12
N GLN A 389 -0.12 25.20 6.72
CA GLN A 389 -0.85 26.36 6.19
C GLN A 389 -0.11 27.67 6.44
N LYS A 390 -0.38 28.68 5.60
CA LYS A 390 0.12 30.05 5.84
C LYS A 390 -0.34 30.55 7.21
N GLY A 391 0.60 31.05 8.03
CA GLY A 391 0.32 31.50 9.39
C GLY A 391 0.51 30.45 10.48
N SER A 392 0.90 29.22 10.12
CA SER A 392 1.24 28.20 11.10
C SER A 392 2.42 28.63 11.99
N PRO A 393 2.36 28.42 13.33
CA PRO A 393 3.42 28.82 14.27
C PRO A 393 4.74 28.06 14.05
N VAL A 394 4.75 27.02 13.22
CA VAL A 394 5.95 26.23 12.90
C VAL A 394 6.77 26.84 11.75
N ILE A 395 6.21 27.81 11.01
CA ILE A 395 6.90 28.45 9.89
C ILE A 395 8.07 29.29 10.40
N GLY A 396 9.22 29.15 9.75
CA GLY A 396 10.42 29.94 10.05
C GLY A 396 11.17 29.52 11.31
N ARG A 397 10.75 28.46 11.99
CA ARG A 397 11.46 27.90 13.16
C ARG A 397 12.22 26.63 12.78
N PRO A 398 13.45 26.45 13.27
CA PRO A 398 14.15 25.17 13.14
C PRO A 398 13.33 24.04 13.79
N ILE A 399 13.29 22.87 13.15
CA ILE A 399 12.49 21.73 13.66
C ILE A 399 12.91 21.32 15.07
N LYS A 400 14.21 21.37 15.36
CA LYS A 400 14.77 21.08 16.70
C LYS A 400 14.20 21.94 17.82
N ASP A 401 13.69 23.13 17.48
CA ASP A 401 13.17 24.12 18.44
C ASP A 401 11.62 24.06 18.53
N LEU A 402 10.99 23.13 17.79
CA LEU A 402 9.55 22.95 17.80
C LEU A 402 9.15 21.93 18.86
N LEU A 403 8.53 22.42 19.94
CA LEU A 403 7.81 21.59 20.93
C LEU A 403 6.48 21.12 20.32
N LEU A 404 6.54 20.33 19.23
CA LEU A 404 5.36 19.92 18.47
C LEU A 404 4.52 18.84 19.17
N ILE A 405 4.97 18.31 20.28
CA ILE A 405 4.57 16.98 20.74
C ILE A 405 3.57 17.04 21.87
N ASP A 406 3.65 18.03 22.76
CA ASP A 406 2.79 18.06 23.95
C ASP A 406 1.33 18.45 23.64
N ASN A 407 1.05 19.03 22.47
CA ASN A 407 -0.28 19.54 22.12
C ASN A 407 -0.97 18.80 20.96
N LEU A 408 -0.31 17.89 20.26
CA LEU A 408 -0.86 17.22 19.07
C LEU A 408 -1.23 15.75 19.29
N LEU A 409 -0.80 15.16 20.39
CA LEU A 409 -0.99 13.75 20.65
C LEU A 409 -1.68 13.54 22.00
N ASN A 410 -2.87 12.99 21.96
CA ASN A 410 -3.61 12.55 23.13
C ASN A 410 -2.76 11.51 23.90
N PRO A 411 -2.56 11.60 25.21
CA PRO A 411 -1.63 10.75 25.97
C PRO A 411 -2.02 9.27 26.07
N VAL A 412 -3.08 8.84 25.39
CA VAL A 412 -3.63 7.47 25.47
C VAL A 412 -3.01 6.50 24.48
N ALA A 413 -2.32 6.96 23.43
CA ALA A 413 -1.76 6.06 22.41
C ALA A 413 -0.29 5.72 22.70
N LYS A 414 0.00 4.47 23.05
CA LYS A 414 1.36 3.88 23.16
C LYS A 414 2.06 3.68 21.79
N ILE A 415 1.69 4.43 20.75
CA ILE A 415 2.19 4.26 19.38
C ILE A 415 3.30 5.29 19.13
N ASN A 416 4.42 4.83 18.57
CA ASN A 416 5.51 5.71 18.15
C ASN A 416 5.13 6.43 16.85
N HIS A 417 5.22 7.76 16.81
CA HIS A 417 4.86 8.55 15.66
C HIS A 417 6.10 9.10 14.95
N ILE A 418 6.06 9.05 13.63
CA ILE A 418 7.03 9.70 12.74
C ILE A 418 6.27 10.81 12.01
N ILE A 419 6.71 12.06 12.19
CA ILE A 419 5.99 13.23 11.70
C ILE A 419 6.67 13.77 10.44
N PHE A 420 5.91 13.88 9.34
CA PHE A 420 6.33 14.56 8.12
C PHE A 420 5.66 15.92 8.02
N LEU A 421 6.46 16.97 7.89
CA LEU A 421 5.95 18.33 7.70
C LEU A 421 6.09 18.71 6.23
N ARG A 422 4.98 19.09 5.60
CA ARG A 422 4.94 19.56 4.22
C ARG A 422 4.59 21.05 4.18
N ASP A 423 5.43 21.83 3.51
CA ASP A 423 5.18 23.25 3.25
C ASP A 423 4.44 23.43 1.92
N THR A 424 3.66 24.51 1.79
CA THR A 424 3.04 24.97 0.54
C THR A 424 4.07 25.38 -0.51
N CYS A 425 5.31 25.64 -0.11
CA CYS A 425 6.42 25.93 -1.01
C CYS A 425 7.11 24.64 -1.46
N SER A 426 7.32 24.48 -2.75
CA SER A 426 7.74 23.25 -3.43
C SER A 426 9.11 22.65 -3.02
N CYS A 427 9.80 23.21 -2.02
CA CYS A 427 11.20 22.88 -1.74
C CYS A 427 11.48 22.16 -0.41
N CYS A 428 10.55 22.09 0.54
CA CYS A 428 10.88 21.59 1.87
C CYS A 428 9.90 20.54 2.40
N THR A 429 10.28 19.28 2.32
CA THR A 429 9.71 18.24 3.19
C THR A 429 10.69 18.02 4.34
N LYS A 430 10.21 18.19 5.57
CA LYS A 430 11.03 18.04 6.80
C LYS A 430 10.49 16.91 7.65
N LEU A 431 11.37 16.15 8.26
CA LEU A 431 11.06 14.91 8.98
C LEU A 431 11.35 15.06 10.48
N LEU A 432 10.47 14.53 11.31
CA LEU A 432 10.64 14.42 12.77
C LEU A 432 10.32 13.00 13.24
N SER A 433 11.16 12.42 14.10
CA SER A 433 10.87 11.17 14.81
C SER A 433 10.78 11.38 16.31
N HIS A 434 9.82 10.75 16.99
CA HIS A 434 9.59 10.91 18.43
C HIS A 434 9.44 9.59 19.17
N LYS A 435 10.00 9.53 20.40
CA LYS A 435 9.79 8.48 21.39
C LYS A 435 8.85 8.97 22.50
N PRO A 436 7.96 8.13 23.00
CA PRO A 436 7.18 8.48 24.19
C PRO A 436 8.03 8.32 25.46
N GLN A 437 8.94 9.26 25.73
CA GLN A 437 9.52 9.51 27.06
C GLN A 437 10.02 10.94 27.17
N PRO A 438 9.92 11.59 28.35
CA PRO A 438 10.28 12.99 28.51
C PRO A 438 11.79 13.17 28.50
N SER A 439 12.32 13.69 27.50
CA SER A 439 13.69 14.09 27.22
C SER A 439 14.36 13.37 26.06
N PHE A 440 14.56 14.09 25.02
CA PHE A 440 15.47 13.98 23.88
C PHE A 440 14.81 14.01 22.50
N LEU A 441 14.75 15.21 21.97
CA LEU A 441 14.70 15.46 20.53
C LEU A 441 16.03 14.99 19.92
N SER A 442 16.00 13.91 19.13
CA SER A 442 17.15 13.56 18.31
C SER A 442 17.23 14.54 17.13
N THR A 443 18.29 15.27 17.09
CA THR A 443 18.64 16.25 16.09
C THR A 443 18.82 15.58 14.74
N LEU A 444 18.07 16.03 13.75
CA LEU A 444 18.32 15.76 12.34
C LEU A 444 19.41 16.70 11.84
N TYR A 445 20.43 16.14 11.24
CA TYR A 445 21.43 16.87 10.44
C TYR A 445 20.99 16.94 8.98
#